data_ca826fdecf72aee7db27d2dbd79d3191
#
_entry.id   ca826fdecf72aee7db27d2dbd79d3191
#
_cell.length_a   1.000
_cell.length_b   1.000
_cell.length_c   1.000
_cell.angle_alpha   90.00
_cell.angle_beta   90.00
_cell.angle_gamma   90.00
#
_symmetry.space_group_name_H-M   'P 1'
#
loop_
_entity.id
_entity.type
_entity.pdbx_description
1 polymer ?
#
loop_
_entity_poly.entity_id
_entity_poly.type
_entity_poly.pdbx_seq_one_letter_code
_entity_poly.pdbx_strand_id
1 'polypeptide(L)'
;VGFFAIDEKPTGSRDPYALRRAALGIIRLILENNLRLPLREVFMKAYWGYNETVSDFENTLADGHQPKIVERELLDFFADRLKVHLRERGVRHDHVEAVFALGGEDDLVRLLARVHALSGFLATDDGENLLAAYKRASNIVAIEEKKDGTTFEGKILADRLSQQEERALVDGLTASAASANSAVAEEKYVAAMEAMANLREPVDLFFDKVTVNAEDADIRANRLRLLSQFRSTLGRIADFSRIEG
;
A
#
# COMPACT_ATOMS: atom_id res chain seq x y z
N VAL A 1 -20.57 -14.06 6.37
CA VAL A 1 -19.86 -15.22 5.79
C VAL A 1 -20.84 -16.11 5.04
N GLY A 2 -21.91 -16.65 5.68
CA GLY A 2 -22.84 -17.60 5.06
C GLY A 2 -23.43 -17.12 3.73
N PHE A 3 -23.91 -15.88 3.64
CA PHE A 3 -24.45 -15.33 2.37
C PHE A 3 -23.40 -15.29 1.24
N PHE A 4 -22.13 -15.08 1.55
CA PHE A 4 -21.05 -15.15 0.55
C PHE A 4 -20.77 -16.58 0.11
N ALA A 5 -20.87 -17.54 1.01
CA ALA A 5 -20.67 -18.96 0.70
C ALA A 5 -21.73 -19.54 -0.28
N ILE A 6 -22.95 -19.00 -0.24
CA ILE A 6 -24.06 -19.39 -1.13
C ILE A 6 -24.30 -18.41 -2.28
N ASP A 7 -23.34 -17.51 -2.56
CA ASP A 7 -23.35 -16.46 -3.60
C ASP A 7 -24.51 -15.44 -3.50
N GLU A 8 -25.11 -15.27 -2.33
CA GLU A 8 -26.12 -14.26 -2.04
C GLU A 8 -25.51 -12.95 -1.57
N LYS A 9 -24.38 -12.57 -2.18
CA LYS A 9 -23.63 -11.33 -1.89
C LYS A 9 -24.25 -10.11 -2.57
N PRO A 10 -24.03 -8.90 -2.07
CA PRO A 10 -24.52 -7.67 -2.70
C PRO A 10 -23.91 -7.46 -4.09
N THR A 11 -24.73 -7.13 -5.07
CA THR A 11 -24.32 -6.88 -6.45
C THR A 11 -24.91 -5.56 -6.97
N GLY A 12 -24.07 -4.67 -7.54
CA GLY A 12 -24.52 -3.36 -8.04
C GLY A 12 -25.37 -2.60 -7.01
N SER A 13 -26.62 -2.28 -7.33
CA SER A 13 -27.57 -1.61 -6.41
C SER A 13 -28.34 -2.59 -5.48
N ARG A 14 -28.23 -3.90 -5.71
CA ARG A 14 -29.00 -4.91 -4.95
C ARG A 14 -28.26 -5.32 -3.69
N ASP A 15 -28.95 -5.20 -2.56
CA ASP A 15 -28.47 -5.64 -1.24
C ASP A 15 -29.68 -6.11 -0.40
N PRO A 16 -30.32 -7.24 -0.77
CA PRO A 16 -31.56 -7.66 -0.15
C PRO A 16 -31.44 -7.99 1.34
N TYR A 17 -30.24 -8.34 1.77
CA TYR A 17 -29.96 -8.71 3.18
C TYR A 17 -29.27 -7.60 3.97
N ALA A 18 -29.16 -6.37 3.39
CA ALA A 18 -28.51 -5.22 4.02
C ALA A 18 -27.06 -5.48 4.50
N LEU A 19 -26.33 -6.32 3.77
CA LEU A 19 -24.96 -6.74 4.15
C LEU A 19 -23.99 -5.55 4.14
N ARG A 20 -24.17 -4.57 3.25
CA ARG A 20 -23.33 -3.34 3.25
C ARG A 20 -23.50 -2.56 4.55
N ARG A 21 -24.71 -2.44 5.06
CA ARG A 21 -25.00 -1.78 6.33
C ARG A 21 -24.44 -2.58 7.51
N ALA A 22 -24.60 -3.90 7.48
CA ALA A 22 -24.06 -4.79 8.50
C ALA A 22 -22.52 -4.68 8.57
N ALA A 23 -21.83 -4.69 7.43
CA ALA A 23 -20.38 -4.53 7.37
C ALA A 23 -19.94 -3.17 7.91
N LEU A 24 -20.61 -2.06 7.55
CA LEU A 24 -20.34 -0.74 8.12
C LEU A 24 -20.53 -0.70 9.63
N GLY A 25 -21.55 -1.40 10.16
CA GLY A 25 -21.75 -1.54 11.61
C GLY A 25 -20.59 -2.26 12.28
N ILE A 26 -20.14 -3.37 11.71
CA ILE A 26 -18.99 -4.14 12.21
C ILE A 26 -17.72 -3.30 12.16
N ILE A 27 -17.44 -2.62 11.04
CA ILE A 27 -16.29 -1.72 10.89
C ILE A 27 -16.29 -0.65 11.99
N ARG A 28 -17.43 0.00 12.24
CA ARG A 28 -17.56 0.99 13.33
C ARG A 28 -17.25 0.39 14.70
N LEU A 29 -17.81 -0.76 15.01
CA LEU A 29 -17.55 -1.45 16.26
C LEU A 29 -16.06 -1.77 16.45
N ILE A 30 -15.39 -2.25 15.40
CA ILE A 30 -13.96 -2.55 15.43
C ILE A 30 -13.15 -1.29 15.68
N LEU A 31 -13.40 -0.23 14.90
CA LEU A 31 -12.61 1.01 14.97
C LEU A 31 -12.87 1.81 16.24
N GLU A 32 -14.15 1.96 16.67
CA GLU A 32 -14.51 2.73 17.85
C GLU A 32 -14.06 2.09 19.17
N ASN A 33 -13.95 0.76 19.18
CA ASN A 33 -13.47 0.01 20.34
C ASN A 33 -12.00 -0.44 20.21
N ASN A 34 -11.30 0.00 19.15
CA ASN A 34 -9.91 -0.36 18.88
C ASN A 34 -9.65 -1.88 18.91
N LEU A 35 -10.55 -2.67 18.34
CA LEU A 35 -10.49 -4.12 18.36
C LEU A 35 -9.47 -4.63 17.34
N ARG A 36 -8.42 -5.29 17.82
CA ARG A 36 -7.37 -5.90 17.00
C ARG A 36 -7.82 -7.29 16.57
N LEU A 37 -8.36 -7.37 15.36
CA LEU A 37 -8.94 -8.60 14.81
C LEU A 37 -8.31 -8.96 13.47
N PRO A 38 -7.69 -10.14 13.35
CA PRO A 38 -7.27 -10.70 12.06
C PRO A 38 -8.51 -11.21 11.33
N LEU A 39 -9.06 -10.39 10.43
CA LEU A 39 -10.35 -10.67 9.78
C LEU A 39 -10.32 -11.97 8.95
N ARG A 40 -9.17 -12.34 8.38
CA ARG A 40 -9.01 -13.62 7.66
C ARG A 40 -9.33 -14.80 8.58
N GLU A 41 -8.74 -14.83 9.77
CA GLU A 41 -9.00 -15.89 10.75
C GLU A 41 -10.45 -15.88 11.22
N VAL A 42 -11.02 -14.70 11.45
CA VAL A 42 -12.43 -14.55 11.87
C VAL A 42 -13.36 -15.09 10.80
N PHE A 43 -13.13 -14.75 9.53
CA PHE A 43 -13.96 -15.24 8.42
C PHE A 43 -13.84 -16.75 8.22
N MET A 44 -12.62 -17.28 8.33
CA MET A 44 -12.39 -18.72 8.23
C MET A 44 -13.05 -19.49 9.37
N LYS A 45 -12.93 -19.03 10.62
CA LYS A 45 -13.62 -19.64 11.77
C LYS A 45 -15.15 -19.61 11.59
N ALA A 46 -15.68 -18.48 11.13
CA ALA A 46 -17.11 -18.38 10.87
C ALA A 46 -17.57 -19.30 9.74
N TYR A 47 -16.77 -19.45 8.68
CA TYR A 47 -17.08 -20.39 7.58
C TYR A 47 -17.15 -21.83 8.09
N TRP A 48 -16.16 -22.29 8.84
CA TRP A 48 -16.15 -23.65 9.38
C TRP A 48 -17.23 -23.87 10.44
N GLY A 49 -17.62 -22.84 11.20
CA GLY A 49 -18.76 -22.91 12.12
C GLY A 49 -20.09 -23.21 11.40
N TYR A 50 -20.29 -22.71 10.17
CA TYR A 50 -21.44 -23.10 9.35
C TYR A 50 -21.35 -24.55 8.92
N ASN A 51 -20.18 -25.06 8.56
CA ASN A 51 -19.99 -26.45 8.15
C ASN A 51 -20.30 -27.46 9.28
N GLU A 52 -20.05 -27.05 10.54
CA GLU A 52 -20.33 -27.88 11.70
C GLU A 52 -21.80 -27.86 12.15
N THR A 53 -22.53 -26.74 11.88
CA THR A 53 -23.85 -26.50 12.45
C THR A 53 -25.00 -26.63 11.46
N VAL A 54 -24.74 -26.49 10.17
CA VAL A 54 -25.75 -26.56 9.10
C VAL A 54 -25.61 -27.90 8.38
N SER A 55 -26.64 -28.75 8.52
CA SER A 55 -26.69 -30.01 7.79
C SER A 55 -26.60 -29.76 6.28
N ASP A 56 -25.79 -30.55 5.60
CA ASP A 56 -25.55 -30.44 4.15
C ASP A 56 -25.00 -29.07 3.68
N PHE A 57 -24.27 -28.33 4.53
CA PHE A 57 -23.70 -27.03 4.16
C PHE A 57 -22.90 -27.11 2.86
N GLU A 58 -22.10 -28.15 2.68
CA GLU A 58 -21.31 -28.39 1.46
C GLU A 58 -22.20 -28.45 0.19
N ASN A 59 -23.40 -29.01 0.29
CA ASN A 59 -24.34 -29.07 -0.82
C ASN A 59 -25.07 -27.75 -1.07
N THR A 60 -25.01 -26.80 -0.13
CA THR A 60 -25.59 -25.45 -0.27
C THR A 60 -24.62 -24.44 -0.84
N LEU A 61 -23.34 -24.81 -0.91
CA LEU A 61 -22.29 -23.90 -1.43
C LEU A 61 -22.53 -23.64 -2.93
N ALA A 62 -22.35 -22.40 -3.32
CA ALA A 62 -22.31 -22.09 -4.75
C ALA A 62 -21.04 -22.67 -5.38
N ASP A 63 -21.13 -23.02 -6.66
CA ASP A 63 -20.00 -23.57 -7.41
C ASP A 63 -18.78 -22.66 -7.31
N GLY A 64 -17.65 -23.24 -6.88
CA GLY A 64 -16.39 -22.52 -6.74
C GLY A 64 -16.23 -21.70 -5.45
N HIS A 65 -17.22 -21.65 -4.55
CA HIS A 65 -17.14 -20.88 -3.29
C HIS A 65 -16.38 -21.62 -2.17
N GLN A 66 -15.15 -22.02 -2.49
CA GLN A 66 -14.20 -22.58 -1.53
C GLN A 66 -13.88 -21.56 -0.41
N PRO A 67 -13.50 -22.02 0.80
CA PRO A 67 -13.25 -21.15 1.95
C PRO A 67 -12.32 -19.96 1.67
N LYS A 68 -11.24 -20.17 0.90
CA LYS A 68 -10.30 -19.12 0.53
C LYS A 68 -10.87 -18.08 -0.44
N ILE A 69 -11.82 -18.49 -1.29
CA ILE A 69 -12.49 -17.57 -2.21
C ILE A 69 -13.46 -16.69 -1.43
N VAL A 70 -14.26 -17.29 -0.55
CA VAL A 70 -15.18 -16.56 0.34
C VAL A 70 -14.42 -15.59 1.26
N GLU A 71 -13.30 -16.01 1.83
CA GLU A 71 -12.44 -15.17 2.66
C GLU A 71 -11.96 -13.92 1.88
N ARG A 72 -11.41 -14.12 0.68
CA ARG A 72 -10.92 -13.02 -0.17
C ARG A 72 -12.05 -12.06 -0.54
N GLU A 73 -13.19 -12.57 -1.01
CA GLU A 73 -14.35 -11.75 -1.36
C GLU A 73 -14.88 -10.93 -0.17
N LEU A 74 -14.87 -11.51 1.02
CA LEU A 74 -15.24 -10.80 2.24
C LEU A 74 -14.25 -9.71 2.60
N LEU A 75 -12.93 -9.96 2.47
CA LEU A 75 -11.93 -8.94 2.70
C LEU A 75 -12.07 -7.77 1.71
N ASP A 76 -12.26 -8.06 0.44
CA ASP A 76 -12.49 -7.04 -0.59
C ASP A 76 -13.76 -6.23 -0.28
N PHE A 77 -14.83 -6.92 0.13
CA PHE A 77 -16.08 -6.27 0.52
C PHE A 77 -15.92 -5.37 1.75
N PHE A 78 -15.19 -5.82 2.80
CA PHE A 78 -14.89 -5.01 3.97
C PHE A 78 -13.97 -3.84 3.63
N ALA A 79 -12.98 -4.05 2.78
CA ALA A 79 -12.10 -3.01 2.28
C ALA A 79 -12.89 -1.89 1.58
N ASP A 80 -13.81 -2.24 0.69
CA ASP A 80 -14.67 -1.28 0.00
C ASP A 80 -15.59 -0.52 0.97
N ARG A 81 -16.11 -1.17 2.00
CA ARG A 81 -16.94 -0.50 3.01
C ARG A 81 -16.11 0.40 3.92
N LEU A 82 -14.89 0.00 4.26
CA LEU A 82 -13.97 0.86 5.03
C LEU A 82 -13.61 2.12 4.23
N LYS A 83 -13.34 2.00 2.93
CA LYS A 83 -13.10 3.15 2.05
C LYS A 83 -14.27 4.15 2.07
N VAL A 84 -15.51 3.65 2.00
CA VAL A 84 -16.71 4.49 2.12
C VAL A 84 -16.76 5.19 3.47
N HIS A 85 -16.54 4.45 4.56
CA HIS A 85 -16.55 4.98 5.92
C HIS A 85 -15.49 6.07 6.14
N LEU A 86 -14.28 5.88 5.63
CA LEU A 86 -13.19 6.85 5.75
C LEU A 86 -13.47 8.12 4.93
N ARG A 87 -14.04 7.96 3.73
CA ARG A 87 -14.45 9.10 2.89
C ARG A 87 -15.51 9.95 3.57
N GLU A 88 -16.53 9.34 4.20
CA GLU A 88 -17.57 10.05 4.97
C GLU A 88 -16.97 10.84 6.14
N ARG A 89 -15.80 10.46 6.65
CA ARG A 89 -15.04 11.15 7.70
C ARG A 89 -14.02 12.17 7.18
N GLY A 90 -14.03 12.44 5.87
CA GLY A 90 -13.16 13.45 5.25
C GLY A 90 -11.74 12.99 4.96
N VAL A 91 -11.45 11.69 5.09
CA VAL A 91 -10.14 11.16 4.68
C VAL A 91 -10.04 11.14 3.16
N ARG A 92 -8.95 11.67 2.61
CA ARG A 92 -8.71 11.71 1.17
C ARG A 92 -8.72 10.31 0.56
N HIS A 93 -9.46 10.17 -0.52
CA HIS A 93 -9.66 8.91 -1.23
C HIS A 93 -8.34 8.30 -1.73
N ASP A 94 -7.47 9.12 -2.31
CA ASP A 94 -6.18 8.71 -2.85
C ASP A 94 -5.22 8.18 -1.76
N HIS A 95 -5.22 8.77 -0.56
CA HIS A 95 -4.44 8.27 0.58
C HIS A 95 -4.93 6.87 1.02
N VAL A 96 -6.24 6.68 1.04
CA VAL A 96 -6.84 5.37 1.36
C VAL A 96 -6.44 4.34 0.30
N GLU A 97 -6.59 4.67 -0.99
CA GLU A 97 -6.21 3.78 -2.10
C GLU A 97 -4.72 3.44 -2.08
N ALA A 98 -3.85 4.40 -1.76
CA ALA A 98 -2.41 4.19 -1.69
C ALA A 98 -2.01 3.15 -0.62
N VAL A 99 -2.69 3.15 0.52
CA VAL A 99 -2.43 2.16 1.59
C VAL A 99 -3.04 0.81 1.25
N PHE A 100 -4.27 0.78 0.73
CA PHE A 100 -4.94 -0.46 0.36
C PHE A 100 -4.26 -1.20 -0.80
N ALA A 101 -3.60 -0.48 -1.70
CA ALA A 101 -2.88 -1.07 -2.82
C ALA A 101 -1.71 -1.97 -2.40
N LEU A 102 -1.17 -1.80 -1.19
CA LEU A 102 -0.16 -2.70 -0.65
C LEU A 102 -0.68 -4.12 -0.42
N GLY A 103 -1.99 -4.26 -0.20
CA GLY A 103 -2.62 -5.56 0.08
C GLY A 103 -2.18 -6.19 1.40
N GLY A 104 -2.65 -7.41 1.63
CA GLY A 104 -2.17 -8.26 2.73
C GLY A 104 -2.65 -7.91 4.13
N GLU A 105 -3.15 -6.69 4.36
CA GLU A 105 -3.62 -6.24 5.67
C GLU A 105 -5.07 -6.67 5.93
N ASP A 106 -5.31 -7.26 7.09
CA ASP A 106 -6.63 -7.73 7.53
C ASP A 106 -7.05 -7.23 8.92
N ASP A 107 -6.20 -6.41 9.56
CA ASP A 107 -6.51 -5.67 10.78
C ASP A 107 -6.90 -4.23 10.43
N LEU A 108 -8.19 -3.90 10.61
CA LEU A 108 -8.72 -2.59 10.21
C LEU A 108 -8.17 -1.42 11.04
N VAL A 109 -7.79 -1.68 12.30
CA VAL A 109 -7.18 -0.66 13.18
C VAL A 109 -5.78 -0.31 12.69
N ARG A 110 -4.99 -1.32 12.33
CA ARG A 110 -3.66 -1.15 11.74
C ARG A 110 -3.71 -0.41 10.41
N LEU A 111 -4.66 -0.80 9.56
CA LEU A 111 -4.87 -0.17 8.27
C LEU A 111 -5.22 1.32 8.41
N LEU A 112 -6.14 1.65 9.33
CA LEU A 112 -6.51 3.03 9.61
C LEU A 112 -5.35 3.85 10.17
N ALA A 113 -4.56 3.29 11.08
CA ALA A 113 -3.38 3.95 11.64
C ALA A 113 -2.35 4.30 10.54
N ARG A 114 -2.17 3.40 9.55
CA ARG A 114 -1.29 3.64 8.39
C ARG A 114 -1.84 4.76 7.49
N VAL A 115 -3.14 4.76 7.22
CA VAL A 115 -3.78 5.83 6.42
C VAL A 115 -3.63 7.19 7.10
N HIS A 116 -3.82 7.27 8.41
CA HIS A 116 -3.66 8.51 9.17
C HIS A 116 -2.20 9.00 9.17
N ALA A 117 -1.24 8.11 9.35
CA ALA A 117 0.18 8.45 9.29
C ALA A 117 0.58 8.98 7.91
N LEU A 118 0.12 8.33 6.83
CA LEU A 118 0.34 8.81 5.46
C LEU A 118 -0.28 10.19 5.23
N SER A 119 -1.54 10.38 5.65
CA SER A 119 -2.24 11.66 5.49
C SER A 119 -1.56 12.78 6.26
N GLY A 120 -1.10 12.51 7.49
CA GLY A 120 -0.35 13.47 8.30
C GLY A 120 1.00 13.84 7.68
N PHE A 121 1.71 12.84 7.16
CA PHE A 121 2.99 13.05 6.47
C PHE A 121 2.83 13.91 5.21
N LEU A 122 1.87 13.58 4.33
CA LEU A 122 1.63 14.31 3.09
C LEU A 122 1.11 15.74 3.29
N ALA A 123 0.69 16.09 4.49
CA ALA A 123 0.31 17.46 4.86
C ALA A 123 1.51 18.31 5.30
N THR A 124 2.72 17.74 5.35
CA THR A 124 3.96 18.45 5.67
C THR A 124 4.72 18.85 4.40
N ASP A 125 5.55 19.89 4.49
CA ASP A 125 6.43 20.32 3.38
C ASP A 125 7.34 19.17 2.91
N ASP A 126 7.82 18.34 3.84
CA ASP A 126 8.67 17.19 3.51
C ASP A 126 7.91 16.12 2.72
N GLY A 127 6.67 15.86 3.11
CA GLY A 127 5.80 14.91 2.43
C GLY A 127 5.42 15.37 1.02
N GLU A 128 5.05 16.65 0.85
CA GLU A 128 4.73 17.23 -0.46
C GLU A 128 5.95 17.19 -1.40
N ASN A 129 7.13 17.60 -0.91
CA ASN A 129 8.35 17.60 -1.71
C ASN A 129 8.78 16.17 -2.07
N LEU A 130 8.68 15.22 -1.12
CA LEU A 130 9.01 13.82 -1.40
C LEU A 130 8.06 13.18 -2.41
N LEU A 131 6.77 13.52 -2.38
CA LEU A 131 5.79 13.10 -3.39
C LEU A 131 6.13 13.68 -4.77
N ALA A 132 6.53 14.94 -4.85
CA ALA A 132 6.97 15.57 -6.09
C ALA A 132 8.22 14.87 -6.66
N ALA A 133 9.21 14.58 -5.80
CA ALA A 133 10.41 13.83 -6.18
C ALA A 133 10.06 12.40 -6.66
N TYR A 134 9.13 11.72 -5.97
CA TYR A 134 8.64 10.40 -6.39
C TYR A 134 8.00 10.45 -7.79
N LYS A 135 7.14 11.42 -8.06
CA LYS A 135 6.49 11.60 -9.37
C LYS A 135 7.52 11.89 -10.46
N ARG A 136 8.51 12.75 -10.17
CA ARG A 136 9.61 13.05 -11.08
C ARG A 136 10.42 11.79 -11.42
N ALA A 137 10.84 11.03 -10.39
CA ALA A 137 11.58 9.78 -10.56
C ALA A 137 10.78 8.76 -11.39
N SER A 138 9.48 8.62 -11.09
CA SER A 138 8.57 7.71 -11.78
C SER A 138 8.43 8.05 -13.26
N ASN A 139 8.27 9.32 -13.58
CA ASN A 139 8.17 9.80 -14.96
C ASN A 139 9.47 9.55 -15.73
N ILE A 140 10.63 9.89 -15.15
CA ILE A 140 11.93 9.66 -15.79
C ILE A 140 12.12 8.18 -16.10
N VAL A 141 11.95 7.32 -15.10
CA VAL A 141 12.15 5.88 -15.28
C VAL A 141 11.18 5.32 -16.33
N ALA A 142 9.89 5.66 -16.26
CA ALA A 142 8.89 5.16 -17.21
C ALA A 142 9.18 5.58 -18.66
N ILE A 143 9.65 6.81 -18.87
CA ILE A 143 10.04 7.31 -20.21
C ILE A 143 11.23 6.52 -20.74
N GLU A 144 12.26 6.33 -19.93
CA GLU A 144 13.49 5.67 -20.36
C GLU A 144 13.29 4.15 -20.51
N GLU A 145 12.47 3.51 -19.67
CA GLU A 145 12.07 2.11 -19.84
C GLU A 145 11.32 1.89 -21.16
N LYS A 146 10.39 2.78 -21.49
CA LYS A 146 9.66 2.72 -22.76
C LYS A 146 10.57 2.92 -23.97
N LYS A 147 11.53 3.85 -23.86
CA LYS A 147 12.49 4.16 -24.93
C LYS A 147 13.44 3.01 -25.19
N ASP A 148 13.95 2.38 -24.14
CA ASP A 148 14.97 1.34 -24.25
C ASP A 148 14.37 -0.08 -24.35
N GLY A 149 13.04 -0.23 -24.13
CA GLY A 149 12.35 -1.52 -24.17
C GLY A 149 12.81 -2.48 -23.04
N THR A 150 13.28 -1.93 -21.90
CA THR A 150 13.80 -2.70 -20.75
C THR A 150 13.37 -2.07 -19.45
N THR A 151 13.50 -2.80 -18.33
CA THR A 151 13.27 -2.27 -16.99
C THR A 151 14.60 -1.93 -16.31
N PHE A 152 14.59 -0.90 -15.45
CA PHE A 152 15.75 -0.51 -14.65
C PHE A 152 15.60 -0.98 -13.20
N GLU A 153 15.29 -2.25 -13.05
CA GLU A 153 15.26 -2.94 -11.75
C GLU A 153 16.62 -3.60 -11.46
N GLY A 154 16.88 -3.93 -10.20
CA GLY A 154 18.06 -4.68 -9.80
C GLY A 154 19.05 -3.89 -8.96
N LYS A 155 20.23 -4.49 -8.78
CA LYS A 155 21.26 -3.96 -7.86
C LYS A 155 21.95 -2.75 -8.44
N ILE A 156 22.11 -1.71 -7.60
CA ILE A 156 22.96 -0.56 -7.88
C ILE A 156 24.42 -0.99 -7.80
N LEU A 157 25.22 -0.61 -8.80
CA LEU A 157 26.63 -0.92 -8.88
C LEU A 157 27.44 0.20 -8.21
N ALA A 158 28.12 -0.13 -7.12
CA ALA A 158 28.87 0.86 -6.33
C ALA A 158 30.04 1.49 -7.10
N ASP A 159 30.69 0.72 -7.99
CA ASP A 159 31.76 1.18 -8.85
C ASP A 159 31.30 2.12 -9.98
N ARG A 160 29.98 2.22 -10.21
CA ARG A 160 29.36 3.12 -11.18
C ARG A 160 28.74 4.37 -10.55
N LEU A 161 28.91 4.57 -9.24
CA LEU A 161 28.51 5.80 -8.54
C LEU A 161 29.63 6.85 -8.70
N SER A 162 29.50 7.71 -9.70
CA SER A 162 30.52 8.66 -10.10
C SER A 162 30.51 9.94 -9.27
N GLN A 163 29.35 10.33 -8.71
CA GLN A 163 29.17 11.59 -7.99
C GLN A 163 28.84 11.34 -6.51
N GLN A 164 29.09 12.34 -5.66
CA GLN A 164 28.83 12.26 -4.23
C GLN A 164 27.31 12.14 -3.93
N GLU A 165 26.50 12.84 -4.70
CA GLU A 165 25.04 12.88 -4.55
C GLU A 165 24.40 11.52 -4.84
N GLU A 166 24.97 10.74 -5.77
CA GLU A 166 24.52 9.37 -6.03
C GLU A 166 24.78 8.47 -4.81
N ARG A 167 25.96 8.60 -4.18
CA ARG A 167 26.31 7.84 -2.97
C ARG A 167 25.45 8.25 -1.79
N ALA A 168 25.27 9.57 -1.58
CA ALA A 168 24.42 10.09 -0.51
C ALA A 168 22.97 9.57 -0.63
N LEU A 169 22.43 9.49 -1.84
CA LEU A 169 21.09 8.94 -2.06
C LEU A 169 21.05 7.44 -1.77
N VAL A 170 22.07 6.65 -2.17
CA VAL A 170 22.15 5.21 -1.84
C VAL A 170 22.19 4.98 -0.32
N ASP A 171 23.03 5.75 0.38
CA ASP A 171 23.17 5.65 1.84
C ASP A 171 21.86 6.04 2.54
N GLY A 172 21.23 7.13 2.10
CA GLY A 172 19.93 7.57 2.58
C GLY A 172 18.85 6.51 2.37
N LEU A 173 18.76 5.91 1.17
CA LEU A 173 17.81 4.84 0.87
C LEU A 173 18.01 3.63 1.77
N THR A 174 19.26 3.24 2.00
CA THR A 174 19.57 2.09 2.86
C THR A 174 19.16 2.35 4.31
N ALA A 175 19.52 3.52 4.86
CA ALA A 175 19.19 3.90 6.22
C ALA A 175 17.67 4.07 6.43
N SER A 176 17.00 4.79 5.51
CA SER A 176 15.55 5.02 5.58
C SER A 176 14.76 3.73 5.45
N ALA A 177 15.16 2.83 4.54
CA ALA A 177 14.50 1.54 4.38
C ALA A 177 14.62 0.68 5.65
N ALA A 178 15.79 0.65 6.29
CA ALA A 178 16.01 -0.11 7.53
C ALA A 178 15.15 0.46 8.69
N SER A 179 15.19 1.78 8.88
CA SER A 179 14.43 2.47 9.93
C SER A 179 12.91 2.32 9.74
N ALA A 180 12.44 2.51 8.51
CA ALA A 180 11.03 2.38 8.20
C ALA A 180 10.52 0.93 8.36
N ASN A 181 11.29 -0.07 7.94
CA ASN A 181 10.93 -1.48 8.13
C ASN A 181 10.80 -1.82 9.62
N SER A 182 11.75 -1.37 10.46
CA SER A 182 11.67 -1.55 11.92
C SER A 182 10.42 -0.88 12.49
N ALA A 183 10.17 0.37 12.11
CA ALA A 183 9.00 1.12 12.58
C ALA A 183 7.68 0.48 12.14
N VAL A 184 7.58 -0.01 10.90
CA VAL A 184 6.39 -0.74 10.41
C VAL A 184 6.17 -2.04 11.19
N ALA A 185 7.23 -2.80 11.48
CA ALA A 185 7.14 -4.04 12.27
C ALA A 185 6.64 -3.77 13.70
N GLU A 186 6.91 -2.59 14.25
CA GLU A 186 6.44 -2.12 15.56
C GLU A 186 5.12 -1.34 15.48
N GLU A 187 4.48 -1.27 14.30
CA GLU A 187 3.26 -0.50 14.02
C GLU A 187 3.39 1.01 14.28
N LYS A 188 4.62 1.53 14.30
CA LYS A 188 4.93 2.95 14.46
C LYS A 188 4.92 3.67 13.11
N TYR A 189 3.76 3.78 12.49
CA TYR A 189 3.64 4.26 11.10
C TYR A 189 4.07 5.73 10.93
N VAL A 190 3.89 6.58 11.94
CA VAL A 190 4.39 7.96 11.92
C VAL A 190 5.91 7.97 11.83
N ALA A 191 6.59 7.18 12.67
CA ALA A 191 8.05 7.07 12.63
C ALA A 191 8.56 6.47 11.31
N ALA A 192 7.78 5.56 10.68
CA ALA A 192 8.10 5.05 9.36
C ALA A 192 8.02 6.15 8.29
N MET A 193 7.04 7.06 8.36
CA MET A 193 6.95 8.22 7.46
C MET A 193 8.08 9.22 7.70
N GLU A 194 8.42 9.50 8.95
CA GLU A 194 9.56 10.36 9.31
C GLU A 194 10.90 9.80 8.79
N ALA A 195 11.07 8.48 8.84
CA ALA A 195 12.24 7.84 8.24
C ALA A 195 12.32 8.05 6.72
N MET A 196 11.18 8.13 6.02
CA MET A 196 11.15 8.47 4.59
C MET A 196 11.41 9.94 4.33
N ALA A 197 11.00 10.85 5.23
CA ALA A 197 11.29 12.27 5.12
C ALA A 197 12.79 12.56 5.00
N ASN A 198 13.66 11.75 5.62
CA ASN A 198 15.12 11.86 5.51
C ASN A 198 15.65 11.65 4.09
N LEU A 199 14.83 11.16 3.16
CA LEU A 199 15.20 11.03 1.74
C LEU A 199 15.04 12.33 0.96
N ARG A 200 14.37 13.35 1.52
CA ARG A 200 14.11 14.62 0.83
C ARG A 200 15.43 15.28 0.39
N GLU A 201 16.30 15.61 1.32
CA GLU A 201 17.55 16.30 1.00
C GLU A 201 18.44 15.51 0.00
N PRO A 202 18.72 14.20 0.20
CA PRO A 202 19.50 13.42 -0.76
C PRO A 202 18.88 13.37 -2.16
N VAL A 203 17.55 13.25 -2.29
CA VAL A 203 16.93 13.18 -3.61
C VAL A 203 16.87 14.53 -4.30
N ASP A 204 16.67 15.62 -3.57
CA ASP A 204 16.70 16.98 -4.11
C ASP A 204 18.10 17.29 -4.64
N LEU A 205 19.16 17.02 -3.86
CA LEU A 205 20.55 17.19 -4.29
C LEU A 205 20.90 16.31 -5.51
N PHE A 206 20.38 15.08 -5.55
CA PHE A 206 20.54 14.21 -6.72
C PHE A 206 19.94 14.86 -7.96
N PHE A 207 18.71 15.33 -7.89
CA PHE A 207 18.05 15.96 -9.04
C PHE A 207 18.67 17.29 -9.46
N ASP A 208 19.30 18.00 -8.54
CA ASP A 208 19.94 19.29 -8.82
C ASP A 208 21.33 19.15 -9.45
N LYS A 209 22.07 18.11 -9.07
CA LYS A 209 23.48 17.96 -9.44
C LYS A 209 23.75 16.84 -10.44
N VAL A 210 22.87 15.83 -10.52
CA VAL A 210 23.11 14.64 -11.31
C VAL A 210 22.27 14.65 -12.59
N THR A 211 22.95 14.63 -13.74
CA THR A 211 22.29 14.43 -15.05
C THR A 211 21.98 12.95 -15.22
N VAL A 212 20.72 12.53 -15.06
CA VAL A 212 20.31 11.12 -15.14
C VAL A 212 20.74 10.48 -16.48
N ASN A 213 20.46 11.14 -17.59
CA ASN A 213 20.84 10.69 -18.94
C ASN A 213 22.31 11.02 -19.25
N ALA A 214 23.23 10.32 -18.58
CA ALA A 214 24.65 10.41 -18.86
C ALA A 214 24.97 9.83 -20.25
N GLU A 215 26.08 10.29 -20.85
CA GLU A 215 26.59 9.76 -22.13
C GLU A 215 27.06 8.29 -21.98
N ASP A 216 27.68 7.97 -20.84
CA ASP A 216 28.05 6.59 -20.48
C ASP A 216 26.79 5.76 -20.17
N ALA A 217 26.55 4.73 -20.94
CA ALA A 217 25.36 3.88 -20.84
C ALA A 217 25.27 3.13 -19.51
N ASP A 218 26.40 2.72 -18.93
CA ASP A 218 26.45 2.00 -17.66
C ASP A 218 26.12 2.93 -16.50
N ILE A 219 26.68 4.16 -16.50
CA ILE A 219 26.37 5.19 -15.50
C ILE A 219 24.90 5.57 -15.61
N ARG A 220 24.38 5.80 -16.84
CA ARG A 220 22.96 6.09 -17.07
C ARG A 220 22.06 4.99 -16.50
N ALA A 221 22.34 3.73 -16.84
CA ALA A 221 21.54 2.61 -16.35
C ALA A 221 21.59 2.50 -14.82
N ASN A 222 22.74 2.78 -14.19
CA ASN A 222 22.89 2.76 -12.73
C ASN A 222 22.08 3.88 -12.06
N ARG A 223 22.05 5.10 -12.64
CA ARG A 223 21.22 6.22 -12.17
C ARG A 223 19.72 5.92 -12.27
N LEU A 224 19.29 5.27 -13.35
CA LEU A 224 17.89 4.84 -13.49
C LEU A 224 17.53 3.74 -12.48
N ARG A 225 18.43 2.79 -12.20
CA ARG A 225 18.24 1.82 -11.09
C ARG A 225 18.11 2.49 -9.74
N LEU A 226 18.91 3.54 -9.50
CA LEU A 226 18.84 4.31 -8.24
C LEU A 226 17.48 4.98 -8.08
N LEU A 227 16.93 5.59 -9.13
CA LEU A 227 15.57 6.14 -9.12
C LEU A 227 14.50 5.07 -8.96
N SER A 228 14.65 3.89 -9.58
CA SER A 228 13.74 2.76 -9.37
C SER A 228 13.78 2.27 -7.92
N GLN A 229 14.97 2.21 -7.30
CA GLN A 229 15.09 1.85 -5.89
C GLN A 229 14.47 2.90 -4.97
N PHE A 230 14.60 4.19 -5.29
CA PHE A 230 13.92 5.27 -4.57
C PHE A 230 12.39 5.06 -4.59
N ARG A 231 11.81 4.81 -5.76
CA ARG A 231 10.37 4.51 -5.89
C ARG A 231 9.97 3.28 -5.07
N SER A 232 10.72 2.19 -5.19
CA SER A 232 10.39 0.94 -4.48
C SER A 232 10.53 1.06 -2.96
N THR A 233 11.44 1.90 -2.49
CA THR A 233 11.62 2.17 -1.05
C THR A 233 10.40 2.88 -0.46
N LEU A 234 9.88 3.91 -1.12
CA LEU A 234 8.64 4.58 -0.71
C LEU A 234 7.43 3.66 -0.85
N GLY A 235 7.40 2.82 -1.89
CA GLY A 235 6.34 1.85 -2.15
C GLY A 235 6.13 0.80 -1.04
N ARG A 236 7.02 0.67 -0.07
CA ARG A 236 6.85 -0.23 1.09
C ARG A 236 5.85 0.27 2.12
N ILE A 237 5.61 1.58 2.16
CA ILE A 237 4.73 2.21 3.15
C ILE A 237 3.35 2.49 2.56
N ALA A 238 3.32 2.97 1.33
CA ALA A 238 2.11 3.26 0.56
C ALA A 238 2.44 3.24 -0.95
N ASP A 239 1.47 2.96 -1.79
CA ASP A 239 1.60 3.10 -3.23
C ASP A 239 1.46 4.58 -3.64
N PHE A 240 2.58 5.29 -3.64
CA PHE A 240 2.63 6.72 -3.98
C PHE A 240 2.15 7.03 -5.40
N SER A 241 2.06 6.04 -6.30
CA SER A 241 1.55 6.25 -7.66
C SER A 241 0.05 6.58 -7.69
N ARG A 242 -0.66 6.26 -6.61
CA ARG A 242 -2.10 6.51 -6.47
C ARG A 242 -2.43 7.86 -5.83
N ILE A 243 -1.42 8.59 -5.36
CA ILE A 243 -1.62 9.85 -4.65
C ILE A 243 -1.70 10.97 -5.68
N GLU A 244 -2.84 11.68 -5.65
CA GLU A 244 -3.06 12.90 -6.43
C GLU A 244 -2.28 14.06 -5.80
N GLY A 245 -1.75 14.93 -6.61
CA GLY A 245 -1.00 16.09 -6.14
C GLY A 245 -0.98 17.18 -7.16
#